data_1554133c781ccdd4dd08d3d6cf148ede
#
_entry.id   1554133c781ccdd4dd08d3d6cf148ede
#
_cell.length_a   1.000
_cell.length_b   1.000
_cell.length_c   1.000
_cell.angle_alpha   90.00
_cell.angle_beta   90.00
_cell.angle_gamma   90.00
#
_symmetry.space_group_name_H-M   'P 1'
#
loop_
_entity.id
_entity.type
_entity.pdbx_description
1 polymer ?
#
loop_
_entity_poly.entity_id
_entity_poly.type
_entity_poly.pdbx_seq_one_letter_code
_entity_poly.pdbx_strand_id
1 'polypeptide(L)'
;MKTFINSWFFGLLAIMFVGCSKSSNYDLYSPDGCLSVKIGQSNKGDLVYCFYAGDEMVIDSSRLGYRLKDGNEFPAGGWIIAKEEKASVNSEWRPVWGKRSIVADKYNRLTLQLANRNALSGIKDMTIEFRLYDDGLAFRYSFPENMDEAAECELTQYNYVTDPTAWFYNGEHENYGPVLLSEVDEVRPSNV
;
A
#
# COMPACT_ATOMS: atom_id res chain seq x y z
N MET A 1 -19.38 -69.47 -22.67
CA MET A 1 -20.05 -68.24 -22.27
C MET A 1 -19.13 -67.59 -21.21
N LYS A 2 -18.25 -66.68 -21.63
CA LYS A 2 -17.28 -65.99 -20.72
C LYS A 2 -17.64 -64.52 -20.71
N THR A 3 -18.07 -64.03 -19.57
CA THR A 3 -18.43 -62.64 -19.30
C THR A 3 -17.16 -61.87 -18.93
N PHE A 4 -16.81 -60.84 -19.75
CA PHE A 4 -15.76 -59.88 -19.45
C PHE A 4 -16.35 -58.75 -18.58
N ILE A 5 -15.81 -58.56 -17.39
CA ILE A 5 -16.10 -57.46 -16.53
C ILE A 5 -15.01 -56.41 -16.77
N ASN A 6 -15.40 -55.31 -17.46
CA ASN A 6 -14.54 -54.11 -17.59
C ASN A 6 -14.63 -53.29 -16.29
N SER A 7 -13.55 -53.27 -15.54
CA SER A 7 -13.36 -52.38 -14.39
C SER A 7 -12.84 -51.03 -14.88
N TRP A 8 -13.69 -50.02 -14.84
CA TRP A 8 -13.29 -48.63 -15.08
C TRP A 8 -12.80 -48.03 -13.75
N PHE A 9 -11.49 -47.88 -13.66
CA PHE A 9 -10.84 -47.12 -12.59
C PHE A 9 -11.09 -45.62 -12.87
N PHE A 10 -12.06 -45.03 -12.17
CA PHE A 10 -12.20 -43.57 -12.07
C PHE A 10 -11.13 -43.09 -11.08
N GLY A 11 -10.02 -42.56 -11.61
CA GLY A 11 -9.03 -41.82 -10.83
C GLY A 11 -9.64 -40.51 -10.35
N LEU A 12 -9.98 -40.44 -9.09
CA LEU A 12 -10.43 -39.20 -8.43
C LEU A 12 -9.21 -38.29 -8.25
N LEU A 13 -9.03 -37.33 -9.18
CA LEU A 13 -8.04 -36.28 -9.08
C LEU A 13 -8.50 -35.31 -7.98
N ALA A 14 -8.01 -35.51 -6.76
CA ALA A 14 -8.21 -34.58 -5.66
C ALA A 14 -7.43 -33.29 -5.96
N ILE A 15 -8.11 -32.28 -6.51
CA ILE A 15 -7.60 -30.91 -6.58
C ILE A 15 -7.56 -30.38 -5.16
N MET A 16 -6.37 -30.41 -4.56
CA MET A 16 -6.13 -29.68 -3.32
C MET A 16 -6.24 -28.18 -3.61
N PHE A 17 -7.39 -27.62 -3.31
CA PHE A 17 -7.52 -26.17 -3.13
C PHE A 17 -6.66 -25.81 -1.92
N VAL A 18 -5.46 -25.32 -2.16
CA VAL A 18 -4.72 -24.56 -1.17
C VAL A 18 -5.58 -23.36 -0.84
N GLY A 19 -6.27 -23.44 0.27
CA GLY A 19 -7.11 -22.36 0.76
C GLY A 19 -6.22 -21.16 1.04
N CYS A 20 -6.26 -20.18 0.14
CA CYS A 20 -5.77 -18.85 0.40
C CYS A 20 -6.56 -18.36 1.63
N SER A 21 -5.90 -18.12 2.76
CA SER A 21 -6.52 -17.54 3.94
C SER A 21 -7.18 -16.24 3.50
N LYS A 22 -8.42 -16.01 3.91
CA LYS A 22 -9.17 -14.78 3.68
C LYS A 22 -8.44 -13.59 4.29
N SER A 23 -7.46 -13.02 3.59
CA SER A 23 -7.10 -11.64 3.81
C SER A 23 -8.21 -10.83 3.15
N SER A 24 -8.98 -10.08 3.91
CA SER A 24 -9.89 -9.09 3.36
C SER A 24 -9.04 -8.04 2.65
N ASN A 25 -9.05 -8.06 1.32
CA ASN A 25 -8.37 -7.07 0.51
C ASN A 25 -9.32 -5.89 0.31
N TYR A 26 -8.80 -4.70 0.57
CA TYR A 26 -9.51 -3.45 0.31
C TYR A 26 -8.98 -2.88 -0.99
N ASP A 27 -9.81 -2.97 -2.04
CA ASP A 27 -9.42 -2.55 -3.37
C ASP A 27 -9.96 -1.15 -3.67
N LEU A 28 -9.11 -0.31 -4.27
CA LEU A 28 -9.48 1.00 -4.79
C LEU A 28 -8.98 1.11 -6.23
N TYR A 29 -9.83 1.66 -7.11
CA TYR A 29 -9.53 1.88 -8.53
C TYR A 29 -9.54 3.37 -8.84
N SER A 30 -8.72 3.81 -9.79
CA SER A 30 -8.76 5.16 -10.34
C SER A 30 -10.12 5.43 -11.02
N PRO A 31 -10.52 6.70 -11.20
CA PRO A 31 -11.76 7.04 -11.88
C PRO A 31 -11.88 6.47 -13.32
N ASP A 32 -10.78 6.32 -14.03
CA ASP A 32 -10.70 5.71 -15.36
C ASP A 32 -10.52 4.18 -15.33
N GLY A 33 -10.25 3.60 -14.15
CA GLY A 33 -10.03 2.17 -13.95
C GLY A 33 -8.64 1.66 -14.37
N CYS A 34 -7.72 2.54 -14.80
CA CYS A 34 -6.41 2.14 -15.28
C CYS A 34 -5.42 1.83 -14.15
N LEU A 35 -5.60 2.43 -12.98
CA LEU A 35 -4.78 2.19 -11.81
C LEU A 35 -5.58 1.49 -10.71
N SER A 36 -4.91 0.63 -9.94
CA SER A 36 -5.51 0.04 -8.76
C SER A 36 -4.53 -0.13 -7.61
N VAL A 37 -5.04 -0.03 -6.39
CA VAL A 37 -4.30 -0.34 -5.17
C VAL A 37 -5.08 -1.38 -4.36
N LYS A 38 -4.37 -2.39 -3.87
CA LYS A 38 -4.91 -3.45 -3.01
C LYS A 38 -4.25 -3.33 -1.64
N ILE A 39 -5.06 -3.17 -0.61
CA ILE A 39 -4.59 -3.05 0.77
C ILE A 39 -5.00 -4.32 1.53
N GLY A 40 -4.09 -4.86 2.31
CA GLY A 40 -4.32 -6.08 3.06
C GLY A 40 -3.39 -6.25 4.25
N GLN A 41 -3.36 -7.46 4.76
CA GLN A 41 -2.49 -7.84 5.87
C GLN A 41 -1.47 -8.88 5.39
N SER A 42 -0.20 -8.67 5.74
CA SER A 42 0.85 -9.65 5.50
C SER A 42 0.68 -10.88 6.40
N ASN A 43 1.39 -11.97 6.09
CA ASN A 43 1.44 -13.15 6.95
C ASN A 43 2.02 -12.87 8.36
N LYS A 44 2.73 -11.76 8.52
CA LYS A 44 3.28 -11.30 9.81
C LYS A 44 2.32 -10.38 10.57
N GLY A 45 1.20 -10.02 9.95
CA GLY A 45 0.21 -9.12 10.53
C GLY A 45 0.44 -7.64 10.22
N ASP A 46 1.41 -7.28 9.37
CA ASP A 46 1.63 -5.90 8.97
C ASP A 46 0.54 -5.43 8.00
N LEU A 47 0.20 -4.16 8.05
CA LEU A 47 -0.59 -3.53 7.00
C LEU A 47 0.29 -3.34 5.76
N VAL A 48 -0.17 -3.82 4.62
CA VAL A 48 0.57 -3.77 3.36
C VAL A 48 -0.32 -3.29 2.21
N TYR A 49 0.31 -2.76 1.18
CA TYR A 49 -0.35 -2.42 -0.08
C TYR A 49 0.43 -2.93 -1.28
N CYS A 50 -0.29 -3.18 -2.38
CA CYS A 50 0.27 -3.42 -3.71
C CYS A 50 -0.35 -2.43 -4.68
N PHE A 51 0.42 -1.94 -5.65
CA PHE A 51 -0.04 -0.97 -6.64
C PHE A 51 0.14 -1.50 -8.05
N TYR A 52 -0.88 -1.28 -8.90
CA TYR A 52 -0.96 -1.83 -10.26
C TYR A 52 -1.28 -0.73 -11.27
N ALA A 53 -0.71 -0.86 -12.45
CA ALA A 53 -1.09 -0.13 -13.66
C ALA A 53 -1.67 -1.12 -14.68
N GLY A 54 -3.00 -1.09 -14.88
CA GLY A 54 -3.73 -2.16 -15.57
C GLY A 54 -3.57 -3.48 -14.83
N ASP A 55 -3.12 -4.50 -15.54
CA ASP A 55 -2.81 -5.84 -14.97
C ASP A 55 -1.37 -5.98 -14.47
N GLU A 56 -0.53 -4.96 -14.68
CA GLU A 56 0.88 -4.99 -14.33
C GLU A 56 1.12 -4.48 -12.91
N MET A 57 1.77 -5.29 -12.07
CA MET A 57 2.18 -4.89 -10.72
C MET A 57 3.38 -3.95 -10.81
N VAL A 58 3.27 -2.76 -10.23
CA VAL A 58 4.34 -1.75 -10.16
C VAL A 58 5.03 -1.78 -8.81
N ILE A 59 4.25 -1.86 -7.73
CA ILE A 59 4.75 -1.98 -6.36
C ILE A 59 4.17 -3.26 -5.76
N ASP A 60 5.06 -4.15 -5.35
CA ASP A 60 4.72 -5.38 -4.64
C ASP A 60 4.47 -5.08 -3.15
N SER A 61 4.04 -6.09 -2.41
CA SER A 61 3.66 -6.02 -0.99
C SER A 61 4.60 -5.12 -0.19
N SER A 62 4.17 -3.90 0.06
CA SER A 62 4.91 -2.83 0.71
C SER A 62 4.23 -2.47 2.02
N ARG A 63 5.02 -2.40 3.09
CA ARG A 63 4.54 -2.12 4.44
C ARG A 63 4.09 -0.67 4.58
N LEU A 64 3.06 -0.47 5.39
CA LEU A 64 2.58 0.84 5.87
C LEU A 64 2.64 0.88 7.39
N GLY A 65 3.04 2.00 7.95
CA GLY A 65 3.03 2.19 9.40
C GLY A 65 4.09 3.15 9.94
N TYR A 66 4.12 3.21 11.27
CA TYR A 66 5.03 4.04 12.04
C TYR A 66 5.67 3.26 13.18
N ARG A 67 6.88 3.65 13.56
CA ARG A 67 7.50 3.30 14.84
C ARG A 67 7.41 4.50 15.78
N LEU A 68 7.06 4.22 17.02
CA LEU A 68 6.99 5.18 18.10
C LEU A 68 8.30 5.23 18.87
N LYS A 69 8.53 6.29 19.62
CA LYS A 69 9.76 6.46 20.43
C LYS A 69 9.94 5.41 21.52
N ASP A 70 8.88 4.79 21.97
CA ASP A 70 8.91 3.67 22.90
C ASP A 70 9.29 2.32 22.25
N GLY A 71 9.56 2.33 20.92
CA GLY A 71 9.89 1.16 20.10
C GLY A 71 8.68 0.37 19.60
N ASN A 72 7.47 0.71 20.00
CA ASN A 72 6.26 0.08 19.47
C ASN A 72 6.01 0.52 18.03
N GLU A 73 5.44 -0.39 17.22
CA GLU A 73 5.09 -0.14 15.83
C GLU A 73 3.58 -0.17 15.67
N PHE A 74 3.04 0.70 14.78
CA PHE A 74 1.63 0.72 14.45
C PHE A 74 1.42 0.87 12.92
N PRO A 75 0.50 0.07 12.32
CA PRO A 75 -0.21 -1.03 12.96
C PRO A 75 0.72 -2.23 13.19
N ALA A 76 0.61 -2.83 14.38
CA ALA A 76 1.31 -4.05 14.77
C ALA A 76 0.31 -5.19 14.98
N GLY A 77 0.76 -6.41 15.22
CA GLY A 77 -0.10 -7.57 15.37
C GLY A 77 -1.32 -7.31 16.28
N GLY A 78 -2.49 -7.76 15.82
CA GLY A 78 -3.77 -7.56 16.54
C GLY A 78 -4.57 -6.33 16.12
N TRP A 79 -4.14 -5.56 15.15
CA TRP A 79 -4.95 -4.49 14.57
C TRP A 79 -6.09 -5.06 13.70
N ILE A 80 -7.14 -4.27 13.58
CA ILE A 80 -8.29 -4.55 12.74
C ILE A 80 -8.71 -3.29 11.98
N ILE A 81 -9.41 -3.47 10.87
CA ILE A 81 -10.17 -2.39 10.25
C ILE A 81 -11.48 -2.24 11.02
N ALA A 82 -11.60 -1.14 11.76
CA ALA A 82 -12.80 -0.81 12.51
C ALA A 82 -13.89 -0.18 11.63
N LYS A 83 -13.46 0.59 10.61
CA LYS A 83 -14.36 1.23 9.64
C LYS A 83 -13.69 1.36 8.29
N GLU A 84 -14.48 1.15 7.24
CA GLU A 84 -14.15 1.42 5.84
C GLU A 84 -15.12 2.46 5.28
N GLU A 85 -14.60 3.42 4.53
CA GLU A 85 -15.39 4.41 3.81
C GLU A 85 -14.82 4.63 2.42
N LYS A 86 -15.67 4.51 1.39
CA LYS A 86 -15.33 4.82 0.00
C LYS A 86 -16.10 6.03 -0.50
N ALA A 87 -15.44 6.87 -1.29
CA ALA A 87 -16.05 8.02 -1.94
C ALA A 87 -15.39 8.29 -3.29
N SER A 88 -16.15 8.86 -4.21
CA SER A 88 -15.63 9.43 -5.45
C SER A 88 -15.73 10.94 -5.38
N VAL A 89 -14.65 11.63 -5.71
CA VAL A 89 -14.55 13.09 -5.71
C VAL A 89 -14.30 13.55 -7.13
N ASN A 90 -15.05 14.55 -7.55
CA ASN A 90 -14.86 15.23 -8.83
C ASN A 90 -15.08 16.71 -8.60
N SER A 91 -14.00 17.40 -8.32
CA SER A 91 -13.97 18.83 -8.05
C SER A 91 -12.83 19.50 -8.78
N GLU A 92 -12.75 20.80 -8.69
CA GLU A 92 -11.64 21.60 -9.19
C GLU A 92 -11.30 22.70 -8.19
N TRP A 93 -10.06 23.13 -8.23
CA TRP A 93 -9.63 24.27 -7.43
C TRP A 93 -8.78 25.24 -8.25
N ARG A 94 -8.70 26.49 -7.81
CA ARG A 94 -7.96 27.56 -8.48
C ARG A 94 -6.77 27.96 -7.61
N PRO A 95 -5.54 27.65 -8.05
CA PRO A 95 -4.35 28.10 -7.35
C PRO A 95 -4.25 29.63 -7.43
N VAL A 96 -3.72 30.24 -6.37
CA VAL A 96 -3.51 31.71 -6.31
C VAL A 96 -2.47 32.14 -7.37
N TRP A 97 -1.51 31.26 -7.65
CA TRP A 97 -0.45 31.46 -8.67
C TRP A 97 0.01 30.09 -9.19
N GLY A 98 0.65 30.06 -10.36
CA GLY A 98 1.16 28.83 -10.97
C GLY A 98 0.93 28.77 -12.47
N LYS A 99 1.32 27.65 -13.09
CA LYS A 99 1.20 27.44 -14.55
C LYS A 99 -0.23 27.15 -15.01
N ARG A 100 -1.12 26.75 -14.10
CA ARG A 100 -2.53 26.40 -14.39
C ARG A 100 -3.46 27.29 -13.61
N SER A 101 -4.50 27.79 -14.26
CA SER A 101 -5.56 28.58 -13.61
C SER A 101 -6.63 27.72 -12.93
N ILE A 102 -6.77 26.48 -13.36
CA ILE A 102 -7.69 25.49 -12.81
C ILE A 102 -6.94 24.16 -12.73
N VAL A 103 -7.09 23.48 -11.60
CA VAL A 103 -6.55 22.15 -11.37
C VAL A 103 -7.72 21.22 -11.07
N ALA A 104 -7.87 20.16 -11.86
CA ALA A 104 -8.85 19.12 -11.58
C ALA A 104 -8.43 18.32 -10.35
N ASP A 105 -9.40 18.04 -9.47
CA ASP A 105 -9.25 17.22 -8.27
C ASP A 105 -10.27 16.08 -8.36
N LYS A 106 -9.95 15.09 -9.20
CA LYS A 106 -10.79 13.95 -9.52
C LYS A 106 -10.10 12.67 -9.08
N TYR A 107 -10.65 11.99 -8.09
CA TYR A 107 -10.10 10.75 -7.53
C TYR A 107 -11.17 9.90 -6.87
N ASN A 108 -10.87 8.61 -6.71
CA ASN A 108 -11.56 7.74 -5.78
C ASN A 108 -10.79 7.68 -4.45
N ARG A 109 -11.54 7.66 -3.35
CA ARG A 109 -11.01 7.67 -1.99
C ARG A 109 -11.42 6.41 -1.25
N LEU A 110 -10.45 5.85 -0.51
CA LEU A 110 -10.68 4.82 0.50
C LEU A 110 -10.10 5.31 1.83
N THR A 111 -10.93 5.34 2.84
CA THR A 111 -10.53 5.68 4.21
C THR A 111 -10.69 4.46 5.09
N LEU A 112 -9.62 4.03 5.75
CA LEU A 112 -9.59 2.90 6.67
C LEU A 112 -9.28 3.41 8.08
N GLN A 113 -10.18 3.17 9.01
CA GLN A 113 -9.92 3.36 10.43
C GLN A 113 -9.38 2.06 11.02
N LEU A 114 -8.16 2.13 11.50
CA LEU A 114 -7.45 1.02 12.13
C LEU A 114 -7.58 1.13 13.64
N ALA A 115 -7.89 0.03 14.30
CA ALA A 115 -7.91 -0.06 15.76
C ALA A 115 -7.04 -1.22 16.22
N ASN A 116 -6.28 -1.04 17.28
CA ASN A 116 -5.53 -2.11 17.92
C ASN A 116 -6.24 -2.54 19.22
N ARG A 117 -6.88 -3.71 19.19
CA ARG A 117 -7.60 -4.24 20.33
C ARG A 117 -6.70 -4.71 21.47
N ASN A 118 -5.44 -5.00 21.19
CA ASN A 118 -4.49 -5.56 22.13
C ASN A 118 -3.51 -4.51 22.66
N ALA A 119 -3.64 -3.23 22.25
CA ALA A 119 -2.77 -2.18 22.73
C ALA A 119 -3.04 -1.89 24.20
N LEU A 120 -2.07 -2.23 25.05
CA LEU A 120 -2.06 -1.87 26.48
C LEU A 120 -1.57 -0.42 26.68
N SER A 121 -0.77 0.07 25.73
CA SER A 121 -0.22 1.43 25.67
C SER A 121 -0.03 1.84 24.21
N GLY A 122 0.18 3.11 23.94
CA GLY A 122 0.49 3.59 22.60
C GLY A 122 -0.72 3.93 21.73
N ILE A 123 -0.50 3.99 20.42
CA ILE A 123 -1.54 4.34 19.44
C ILE A 123 -2.57 3.21 19.39
N LYS A 124 -3.81 3.52 19.78
CA LYS A 124 -4.93 2.58 19.71
C LYS A 124 -5.67 2.66 18.39
N ASP A 125 -5.72 3.84 17.80
CA ASP A 125 -6.47 4.14 16.60
C ASP A 125 -5.63 4.98 15.63
N MET A 126 -5.77 4.70 14.35
CA MET A 126 -5.16 5.48 13.27
C MET A 126 -6.08 5.43 12.05
N THR A 127 -6.11 6.49 11.28
CA THR A 127 -6.81 6.51 10.00
C THR A 127 -5.79 6.62 8.87
N ILE A 128 -5.97 5.78 7.83
CA ILE A 128 -5.23 5.92 6.57
C ILE A 128 -6.25 6.27 5.49
N GLU A 129 -5.99 7.36 4.77
CA GLU A 129 -6.76 7.76 3.61
C GLU A 129 -5.91 7.55 2.35
N PHE A 130 -6.45 6.78 1.42
CA PHE A 130 -5.89 6.60 0.08
C PHE A 130 -6.72 7.41 -0.92
N ARG A 131 -6.05 8.13 -1.81
CA ARG A 131 -6.64 8.79 -2.98
C ARG A 131 -5.99 8.25 -4.22
N LEU A 132 -6.78 7.69 -5.10
CA LEU A 132 -6.31 7.16 -6.35
C LEU A 132 -6.85 8.03 -7.48
N TYR A 133 -5.93 8.74 -8.12
CA TYR A 133 -6.13 9.58 -9.28
C TYR A 133 -5.91 8.76 -10.56
N ASP A 134 -6.24 9.31 -11.72
CA ASP A 134 -5.98 8.67 -13.02
C ASP A 134 -4.46 8.61 -13.35
N ASP A 135 -3.65 9.39 -12.66
CA ASP A 135 -2.20 9.51 -12.85
C ASP A 135 -1.35 9.12 -11.63
N GLY A 136 -1.95 8.67 -10.53
CA GLY A 136 -1.16 8.25 -9.38
C GLY A 136 -1.93 7.99 -8.10
N LEU A 137 -1.21 7.43 -7.12
CA LEU A 137 -1.66 7.11 -5.77
C LEU A 137 -1.07 8.12 -4.78
N ALA A 138 -1.93 8.67 -3.93
CA ALA A 138 -1.54 9.40 -2.74
C ALA A 138 -2.16 8.74 -1.50
N PHE A 139 -1.46 8.77 -0.37
CA PHE A 139 -2.03 8.37 0.91
C PHE A 139 -1.49 9.24 2.04
N ARG A 140 -2.25 9.26 3.14
CA ARG A 140 -1.84 9.95 4.37
C ARG A 140 -2.29 9.18 5.59
N TYR A 141 -1.53 9.34 6.65
CA TYR A 141 -1.88 8.89 7.99
C TYR A 141 -2.48 10.05 8.80
N SER A 142 -3.45 9.73 9.62
CA SER A 142 -4.05 10.67 10.59
C SER A 142 -4.15 9.98 11.94
N PHE A 143 -3.63 10.65 12.95
CA PHE A 143 -3.62 10.17 14.32
C PHE A 143 -4.65 10.94 15.16
N PRO A 144 -5.14 10.37 16.28
CA PRO A 144 -5.99 11.08 17.22
C PRO A 144 -5.31 12.33 17.76
N GLU A 145 -6.09 13.38 18.02
CA GLU A 145 -5.56 14.66 18.55
C GLU A 145 -4.87 14.53 19.92
N ASN A 146 -5.23 13.52 20.71
CA ASN A 146 -4.70 13.28 22.06
C ASN A 146 -3.52 12.30 22.09
N MET A 147 -2.74 12.25 21.02
CA MET A 147 -1.58 11.37 20.98
C MET A 147 -0.41 12.00 21.75
N ASP A 148 -0.16 11.51 22.96
CA ASP A 148 0.99 11.93 23.78
C ASP A 148 2.32 11.34 23.30
N GLU A 149 2.29 10.39 22.35
CA GLU A 149 3.45 9.69 21.87
C GLU A 149 3.91 10.24 20.53
N ALA A 150 5.19 10.58 20.45
CA ALA A 150 5.79 11.04 19.21
C ALA A 150 6.21 9.87 18.33
N ALA A 151 5.96 9.96 17.03
CA ALA A 151 6.53 9.05 16.05
C ALA A 151 8.07 9.19 16.04
N GLU A 152 8.77 8.06 16.00
CA GLU A 152 10.22 8.02 15.79
C GLU A 152 10.53 8.06 14.29
N CYS A 153 9.90 7.15 13.53
CA CYS A 153 10.06 7.10 12.08
C CYS A 153 8.83 6.48 11.40
N GLU A 154 8.69 6.79 10.12
CA GLU A 154 7.75 6.15 9.22
C GLU A 154 8.36 4.83 8.69
N LEU A 155 7.51 3.78 8.58
CA LEU A 155 7.89 2.45 8.13
C LEU A 155 7.38 2.14 6.73
N THR A 156 6.89 3.14 6.02
CA THR A 156 6.36 2.99 4.66
C THR A 156 7.44 2.48 3.72
N GLN A 157 7.10 1.45 2.94
CA GLN A 157 7.97 0.83 1.95
C GLN A 157 7.42 1.05 0.54
N TYR A 158 8.32 1.00 -0.44
CA TYR A 158 8.04 1.08 -1.87
C TYR A 158 8.84 -0.03 -2.58
N ASN A 159 8.32 -1.26 -2.53
CA ASN A 159 8.97 -2.44 -3.10
C ASN A 159 8.64 -2.52 -4.59
N TYR A 160 9.40 -1.84 -5.43
CA TYR A 160 9.24 -1.91 -6.88
C TYR A 160 9.51 -3.31 -7.40
N VAL A 161 8.65 -3.80 -8.31
CA VAL A 161 8.80 -5.12 -8.95
C VAL A 161 10.02 -5.16 -9.89
N THR A 162 10.34 -4.02 -10.48
CA THR A 162 11.53 -3.83 -11.32
C THR A 162 12.51 -2.90 -10.61
N ASP A 163 13.72 -2.79 -11.11
CA ASP A 163 14.71 -1.82 -10.66
C ASP A 163 14.62 -0.56 -11.55
N PRO A 164 13.83 0.46 -11.16
CA PRO A 164 13.60 1.61 -12.01
C PRO A 164 14.79 2.56 -12.03
N THR A 165 14.87 3.33 -13.09
CA THR A 165 15.85 4.41 -13.20
C THR A 165 15.47 5.56 -12.27
N ALA A 166 16.44 6.03 -11.49
CA ALA A 166 16.30 7.12 -10.54
C ALA A 166 17.14 8.34 -10.93
N TRP A 167 16.61 9.52 -10.64
CA TRP A 167 17.32 10.78 -10.57
C TRP A 167 17.16 11.34 -9.16
N PHE A 168 18.24 11.72 -8.55
CA PHE A 168 18.22 12.29 -7.22
C PHE A 168 19.23 13.41 -7.09
N TYR A 169 19.19 14.15 -6.00
CA TYR A 169 20.12 15.23 -5.72
C TYR A 169 20.52 15.21 -4.24
N ASN A 170 21.70 15.72 -4.00
CA ASN A 170 22.25 15.90 -2.66
C ASN A 170 22.55 17.39 -2.47
N GLY A 171 21.60 18.11 -1.87
CA GLY A 171 21.66 19.58 -1.79
C GLY A 171 21.25 20.28 -3.10
N GLU A 172 21.50 21.58 -3.22
CA GLU A 172 20.97 22.40 -4.33
C GLU A 172 21.79 22.32 -5.62
N HIS A 173 22.97 21.76 -5.59
CA HIS A 173 23.96 21.96 -6.66
C HIS A 173 24.35 20.70 -7.43
N GLU A 174 24.00 19.52 -6.96
CA GLU A 174 24.43 18.28 -7.59
C GLU A 174 23.24 17.38 -7.93
N ASN A 175 23.08 17.09 -9.21
CA ASN A 175 22.10 16.15 -9.72
C ASN A 175 22.81 14.85 -10.10
N TYR A 176 22.31 13.75 -9.59
CA TYR A 176 22.78 12.40 -9.89
C TYR A 176 21.71 11.67 -10.71
N GLY A 177 22.16 10.88 -11.64
CA GLY A 177 21.31 10.07 -12.50
C GLY A 177 21.51 10.33 -13.99
N PRO A 178 20.95 9.48 -14.86
CA PRO A 178 20.12 8.30 -14.51
C PRO A 178 20.97 7.15 -13.97
N VAL A 179 20.51 6.54 -12.85
CA VAL A 179 21.09 5.33 -12.24
C VAL A 179 19.98 4.37 -11.87
N LEU A 180 20.27 3.09 -11.72
CA LEU A 180 19.30 2.14 -11.18
C LEU A 180 19.02 2.46 -9.70
N LEU A 181 17.79 2.26 -9.27
CA LEU A 181 17.40 2.56 -7.88
C LEU A 181 18.25 1.77 -6.87
N SER A 182 18.62 0.54 -7.20
CA SER A 182 19.51 -0.31 -6.38
C SER A 182 20.93 0.25 -6.24
N GLU A 183 21.37 1.12 -7.15
CA GLU A 183 22.72 1.71 -7.18
C GLU A 183 22.78 3.07 -6.48
N VAL A 184 21.65 3.62 -6.02
CA VAL A 184 21.58 4.98 -5.45
C VAL A 184 22.51 5.15 -4.26
N ASP A 185 22.59 4.17 -3.37
CA ASP A 185 23.46 4.24 -2.18
C ASP A 185 24.94 4.20 -2.52
N GLU A 186 25.34 3.55 -3.62
CA GLU A 186 26.72 3.50 -4.09
C GLU A 186 27.18 4.83 -4.71
N VAL A 187 26.26 5.55 -5.33
CA VAL A 187 26.51 6.83 -6.00
C VAL A 187 26.36 8.01 -5.02
N ARG A 188 25.64 7.82 -3.92
CA ARG A 188 25.40 8.86 -2.94
C ARG A 188 26.70 9.19 -2.18
N PRO A 189 27.16 10.46 -2.16
CA PRO A 189 28.34 10.84 -1.38
C PRO A 189 28.12 10.52 0.10
N SER A 190 29.12 9.92 0.73
CA SER A 190 29.10 9.47 2.13
C SER A 190 29.08 10.59 3.18
N ASN A 191 28.94 11.84 2.78
CA ASN A 191 29.03 13.02 3.64
C ASN A 191 27.68 13.73 3.77
N VAL A 192 26.68 13.02 4.27
CA VAL A 192 25.44 13.65 4.73
C VAL A 192 25.11 13.17 6.13
#